data_c17814924f1cc949b2e89a475cc27169
#
_entry.id   c17814924f1cc949b2e89a475cc27169
#
_cell.length_a   1.000
_cell.length_b   1.000
_cell.length_c   1.000
_cell.angle_alpha   90.00
_cell.angle_beta   90.00
_cell.angle_gamma   90.00
#
_symmetry.space_group_name_H-M   'P 1'
#
loop_
_entity.id
_entity.type
_entity.pdbx_description
1 polymer ?
#
loop_
_entity_poly.entity_id
_entity_poly.type
_entity_poly.pdbx_seq_one_letter_code
_entity_poly.pdbx_strand_id
1 'polypeptide(L)'
;SEMCIRDSRYTFDQLKAQHLIVNEEKTAFNLPKVTTTYLCPQSDPLIGFARTKPSYEEDYKVDQPLTAKSGYGHGYTFPCLFKVGGDGWVLVSETGTHGNYPGCHISDYDAAKGYQIAFPMEKEADGIGSTSAAFILPGSTPWRTITVGSDLKPLVETTIPYDVVEPRFEASQKYGTGKYAWSWLIWQDESCNYNDQKQFIDLAATMGYEYVLVDALWDTQIGRDKIAELSKYAQSKNVSLMLWYNSNGVANDAPQGPRGIMDNIVARKKEMAWMKSIGIKGIKVDFFGGDKQHTMQQYEDILSDANDYGIQVILSLIHISEPTRLALI
;
A
#
# COMPACT_ATOMS: atom_id res chain seq x y z
N SER A 1 11.38 25.90 12.91
CA SER A 1 12.19 25.11 11.97
C SER A 1 11.68 25.38 10.57
N GLU A 2 12.56 25.77 9.66
CA GLU A 2 12.18 25.95 8.26
C GLU A 2 12.09 24.56 7.61
N MET A 3 10.93 24.25 7.06
CA MET A 3 10.71 23.09 6.20
C MET A 3 10.94 23.52 4.75
N CYS A 4 11.80 22.81 4.04
CA CYS A 4 11.97 22.97 2.60
C CYS A 4 11.35 21.76 1.90
N ILE A 5 10.43 22.01 0.97
CA ILE A 5 9.74 20.98 0.20
C ILE A 5 10.10 21.20 -1.27
N ARG A 6 10.43 20.12 -1.96
CA ARG A 6 10.56 20.10 -3.42
C ARG A 6 9.83 18.88 -3.97
N ASP A 7 9.13 19.13 -5.06
CA ASP A 7 8.42 18.13 -5.83
C ASP A 7 8.73 18.29 -7.31
N SER A 8 8.75 17.20 -8.03
CA SER A 8 8.97 17.19 -9.47
C SER A 8 8.31 15.99 -10.13
N ARG A 9 7.86 16.18 -11.37
CA ARG A 9 7.41 15.12 -12.26
C ARG A 9 7.72 15.44 -13.70
N TYR A 10 7.71 14.45 -14.57
CA TYR A 10 7.74 14.66 -16.01
C TYR A 10 6.32 14.77 -16.54
N THR A 11 6.09 15.76 -17.40
CA THR A 11 4.82 15.94 -18.10
C THR A 11 5.07 15.79 -19.60
N PHE A 12 4.19 15.06 -20.27
CA PHE A 12 4.25 14.77 -21.69
C PHE A 12 3.01 15.36 -22.36
N ASP A 13 3.23 16.26 -23.31
CA ASP A 13 2.15 16.87 -24.06
C ASP A 13 1.57 15.92 -25.12
N GLN A 14 0.46 16.34 -25.75
CA GLN A 14 -0.11 15.62 -26.87
C GLN A 14 0.89 15.60 -28.05
N LEU A 15 1.34 14.42 -28.40
CA LEU A 15 2.20 14.16 -29.56
C LEU A 15 1.39 13.54 -30.69
N LYS A 16 2.05 13.24 -31.83
CA LYS A 16 1.42 12.42 -32.90
C LYS A 16 1.04 11.03 -32.42
N ALA A 17 1.86 10.45 -31.52
CA ALA A 17 1.50 9.20 -30.81
C ALA A 17 0.39 9.50 -29.78
N GLN A 18 -0.54 8.57 -29.65
CA GLN A 18 -1.62 8.68 -28.67
C GLN A 18 -1.27 8.01 -27.33
N HIS A 19 -0.20 7.24 -27.28
CA HIS A 19 0.30 6.54 -26.09
C HIS A 19 1.82 6.61 -26.04
N LEU A 20 2.35 6.44 -24.83
CA LEU A 20 3.77 6.42 -24.53
C LEU A 20 4.11 5.21 -23.68
N ILE A 21 5.25 4.57 -23.98
CA ILE A 21 5.84 3.53 -23.12
C ILE A 21 7.12 4.12 -22.53
N VAL A 22 7.20 4.15 -21.21
CA VAL A 22 8.38 4.59 -20.45
C VAL A 22 9.06 3.36 -19.88
N ASN A 23 10.26 3.05 -20.32
CA ASN A 23 11.02 1.88 -19.90
C ASN A 23 11.92 2.14 -18.70
N GLU A 24 12.31 3.38 -18.47
CA GLU A 24 13.15 3.80 -17.34
C GLU A 24 12.95 5.29 -17.03
N GLU A 25 13.23 5.66 -15.80
CA GLU A 25 13.30 7.05 -15.33
C GLU A 25 14.70 7.32 -14.78
N LYS A 26 15.34 8.40 -15.26
CA LYS A 26 16.74 8.74 -14.89
C LYS A 26 16.83 9.77 -13.76
N THR A 27 15.75 10.00 -13.04
CA THR A 27 15.77 10.80 -11.82
C THR A 27 16.72 10.18 -10.80
N ALA A 28 17.58 11.01 -10.19
CA ALA A 28 18.54 10.55 -9.21
C ALA A 28 18.62 11.51 -8.02
N PHE A 29 18.88 10.94 -6.85
CA PHE A 29 19.03 11.66 -5.59
C PHE A 29 20.49 11.55 -5.12
N ASN A 30 21.18 12.70 -5.12
CA ASN A 30 22.57 12.82 -4.67
C ASN A 30 22.60 13.45 -3.28
N LEU A 31 23.18 12.76 -2.35
CA LEU A 31 23.27 13.18 -0.96
C LEU A 31 24.75 13.38 -0.54
N PRO A 32 25.03 14.27 0.40
CA PRO A 32 26.39 14.48 0.91
C PRO A 32 26.98 13.19 1.51
N LYS A 33 28.30 13.01 1.43
CA LYS A 33 29.00 11.80 1.92
C LYS A 33 28.81 11.51 3.42
N VAL A 34 28.47 12.53 4.20
CA VAL A 34 28.22 12.44 5.66
C VAL A 34 26.82 11.89 5.99
N THR A 35 26.06 11.47 4.99
CA THR A 35 24.69 10.97 5.15
C THR A 35 24.69 9.54 5.67
N THR A 36 23.80 9.28 6.63
CA THR A 36 23.38 7.92 7.03
C THR A 36 21.93 7.66 6.62
N THR A 37 21.56 6.39 6.54
CA THR A 37 20.31 5.97 5.90
C THR A 37 19.45 5.15 6.84
N TYR A 38 18.13 5.28 6.69
CA TYR A 38 17.08 4.55 7.42
C TYR A 38 16.12 4.00 6.38
N LEU A 39 16.44 2.85 5.80
CA LEU A 39 15.83 2.35 4.57
C LEU A 39 15.36 0.91 4.71
N CYS A 40 14.26 0.58 4.04
CA CYS A 40 13.77 -0.79 3.88
C CYS A 40 14.26 -1.38 2.54
N PRO A 41 15.04 -2.48 2.53
CA PRO A 41 15.49 -3.10 1.30
C PRO A 41 14.34 -3.66 0.47
N GLN A 42 14.35 -3.41 -0.84
CA GLN A 42 13.48 -4.09 -1.79
C GLN A 42 13.85 -5.57 -1.86
N SER A 43 12.91 -6.45 -1.54
CA SER A 43 13.18 -7.89 -1.55
C SER A 43 13.16 -8.48 -2.96
N ASP A 44 13.77 -9.65 -3.13
CA ASP A 44 13.55 -10.46 -4.33
C ASP A 44 12.06 -10.79 -4.50
N PRO A 45 11.56 -10.85 -5.75
CA PRO A 45 10.22 -11.33 -6.00
C PRO A 45 10.11 -12.84 -5.80
N LEU A 46 8.91 -13.30 -5.46
CA LEU A 46 8.54 -14.69 -5.31
C LEU A 46 9.33 -15.45 -4.23
N ILE A 47 9.75 -14.74 -3.19
CA ILE A 47 10.31 -15.34 -1.97
C ILE A 47 9.38 -15.12 -0.78
N GLY A 48 9.78 -15.60 0.38
CA GLY A 48 9.03 -15.47 1.64
C GLY A 48 7.82 -16.38 1.70
N PHE A 49 6.91 -16.09 2.63
CA PHE A 49 5.73 -16.88 2.83
C PHE A 49 4.91 -17.00 1.52
N ALA A 50 4.64 -18.24 1.11
CA ALA A 50 3.81 -18.55 -0.05
C ALA A 50 4.13 -17.72 -1.33
N ARG A 51 5.39 -17.35 -1.51
CA ARG A 51 5.86 -16.57 -2.67
C ARG A 51 5.16 -15.21 -2.81
N THR A 52 4.78 -14.59 -1.70
CA THR A 52 4.01 -13.31 -1.71
C THR A 52 4.87 -12.06 -1.79
N LYS A 53 6.21 -12.18 -1.71
CA LYS A 53 7.09 -11.02 -1.77
C LYS A 53 7.23 -10.48 -3.22
N PRO A 54 7.47 -9.17 -3.35
CA PRO A 54 7.38 -8.14 -2.32
C PRO A 54 5.90 -7.83 -2.01
N SER A 55 5.52 -7.78 -0.77
CA SER A 55 4.12 -7.52 -0.36
C SER A 55 3.97 -6.63 0.87
N TYR A 56 5.02 -6.50 1.67
CA TYR A 56 5.07 -5.62 2.84
C TYR A 56 6.51 -5.34 3.25
N GLU A 57 6.72 -4.24 3.96
CA GLU A 57 8.01 -3.83 4.51
C GLU A 57 8.29 -4.58 5.81
N GLU A 58 9.51 -5.06 5.98
CA GLU A 58 9.84 -5.84 7.18
C GLU A 58 11.11 -5.38 7.88
N ASP A 59 12.18 -5.17 7.19
CA ASP A 59 13.52 -5.18 7.79
C ASP A 59 14.25 -3.85 7.55
N TYR A 60 13.75 -2.78 8.18
CA TYR A 60 14.41 -1.48 8.10
C TYR A 60 15.85 -1.53 8.60
N LYS A 61 16.77 -1.11 7.77
CA LYS A 61 18.18 -0.92 8.12
C LYS A 61 18.36 0.52 8.57
N VAL A 62 18.78 0.68 9.83
CA VAL A 62 18.91 1.99 10.47
C VAL A 62 20.37 2.39 10.59
N ASP A 63 20.64 3.70 10.45
CA ASP A 63 21.93 4.34 10.64
C ASP A 63 23.08 3.70 9.84
N GLN A 64 22.75 3.29 8.58
CA GLN A 64 23.76 2.70 7.70
C GLN A 64 24.49 3.80 6.91
N PRO A 65 25.77 3.56 6.55
CA PRO A 65 26.47 4.50 5.67
C PRO A 65 25.80 4.57 4.30
N LEU A 66 25.90 5.72 3.65
CA LEU A 66 25.32 5.98 2.32
C LEU A 66 25.66 4.89 1.29
N THR A 67 26.84 4.28 1.41
CA THR A 67 27.34 3.24 0.49
C THR A 67 26.89 1.81 0.84
N ALA A 68 26.10 1.63 1.89
CA ALA A 68 25.55 0.32 2.23
C ALA A 68 24.75 -0.25 1.06
N LYS A 69 24.77 -1.57 0.93
CA LYS A 69 24.01 -2.29 -0.10
C LYS A 69 22.73 -2.87 0.49
N SER A 70 21.70 -2.92 -0.31
CA SER A 70 20.36 -3.34 0.09
C SER A 70 20.22 -4.81 0.50
N GLY A 71 21.21 -5.62 0.26
CA GLY A 71 21.20 -7.05 0.59
C GLY A 71 20.65 -7.94 -0.52
N TYR A 72 19.60 -7.52 -1.23
CA TYR A 72 19.08 -8.20 -2.43
C TYR A 72 19.62 -7.60 -3.74
N GLY A 73 20.24 -6.41 -3.69
CA GLY A 73 20.79 -5.75 -4.87
C GLY A 73 19.75 -4.99 -5.70
N HIS A 74 18.54 -4.83 -5.19
CA HIS A 74 17.45 -4.14 -5.88
C HIS A 74 17.21 -2.71 -5.38
N GLY A 75 17.96 -2.29 -4.34
CA GLY A 75 17.77 -0.99 -3.72
C GLY A 75 16.72 -0.99 -2.61
N TYR A 76 15.96 0.11 -2.48
CA TYR A 76 15.15 0.35 -1.29
C TYR A 76 13.77 0.90 -1.65
N THR A 77 12.75 0.48 -0.89
CA THR A 77 11.38 0.92 -1.03
C THR A 77 11.19 2.37 -0.55
N PHE A 78 10.22 3.09 -1.11
CA PHE A 78 9.77 4.35 -0.56
C PHE A 78 8.88 4.13 0.70
N PRO A 79 8.87 5.07 1.66
CA PRO A 79 9.66 6.30 1.75
C PRO A 79 11.11 6.04 2.17
N CYS A 80 12.02 6.89 1.72
CA CYS A 80 13.44 6.77 2.01
C CYS A 80 13.88 7.90 2.93
N LEU A 81 14.29 7.58 4.16
CA LEU A 81 14.70 8.55 5.15
C LEU A 81 16.22 8.58 5.27
N PHE A 82 16.78 9.79 5.29
CA PHE A 82 18.21 10.06 5.37
C PHE A 82 18.50 11.07 6.46
N LYS A 83 19.61 10.87 7.18
CA LYS A 83 20.18 11.85 8.09
C LYS A 83 21.46 12.43 7.50
N VAL A 84 21.49 13.74 7.29
CA VAL A 84 22.61 14.46 6.65
C VAL A 84 23.39 15.21 7.71
N GLY A 85 24.57 14.71 8.06
CA GLY A 85 25.38 15.31 9.12
C GLY A 85 24.76 15.21 10.51
N GLY A 86 24.96 16.23 11.34
CA GLY A 86 24.44 16.28 12.72
C GLY A 86 22.94 16.53 12.82
N ASP A 87 22.43 17.46 12.03
CA ASP A 87 21.12 18.08 12.27
C ASP A 87 20.19 18.13 11.04
N GLY A 88 20.57 17.52 9.92
CA GLY A 88 19.77 17.52 8.70
C GLY A 88 19.02 16.20 8.51
N TRP A 89 17.72 16.27 8.15
CA TRP A 89 16.91 15.13 7.78
C TRP A 89 16.30 15.34 6.40
N VAL A 90 16.25 14.29 5.61
CA VAL A 90 15.69 14.30 4.25
C VAL A 90 14.80 13.08 4.09
N LEU A 91 13.56 13.30 3.70
CA LEU A 91 12.62 12.26 3.29
C LEU A 91 12.44 12.35 1.78
N VAL A 92 12.71 11.26 1.09
CA VAL A 92 12.45 11.11 -0.35
C VAL A 92 11.32 10.11 -0.53
N SER A 93 10.32 10.47 -1.33
CA SER A 93 9.16 9.61 -1.58
C SER A 93 8.57 9.86 -2.97
N GLU A 94 7.55 9.08 -3.32
CA GLU A 94 6.70 9.32 -4.49
C GLU A 94 5.25 9.50 -4.07
N THR A 95 4.47 10.23 -4.87
CA THR A 95 3.03 10.36 -4.69
C THR A 95 2.31 10.55 -6.01
N GLY A 96 1.00 10.26 -6.03
CA GLY A 96 0.20 10.32 -7.25
C GLY A 96 0.44 9.13 -8.18
N THR A 97 0.91 8.00 -7.64
CA THR A 97 1.00 6.74 -8.36
C THR A 97 -0.40 6.16 -8.55
N HIS A 98 -0.71 5.77 -9.76
CA HIS A 98 -2.00 5.18 -10.13
C HIS A 98 -1.84 4.27 -11.36
N GLY A 99 -2.93 3.66 -11.84
CA GLY A 99 -2.92 2.60 -12.85
C GLY A 99 -2.28 2.94 -14.20
N ASN A 100 -1.80 4.16 -14.43
CA ASN A 100 -1.05 4.54 -15.63
C ASN A 100 0.48 4.49 -15.44
N TYR A 101 0.97 4.18 -14.24
CA TYR A 101 2.41 4.12 -13.95
C TYR A 101 2.69 3.05 -12.88
N PRO A 102 3.84 2.35 -12.92
CA PRO A 102 4.22 1.44 -11.84
C PRO A 102 4.59 2.22 -10.57
N GLY A 103 4.44 1.61 -9.42
CA GLY A 103 5.14 2.05 -8.22
C GLY A 103 6.65 1.89 -8.40
N CYS A 104 7.42 2.86 -7.93
CA CYS A 104 8.86 2.85 -8.06
C CYS A 104 9.55 2.66 -6.72
N HIS A 105 10.83 2.41 -6.76
CA HIS A 105 11.73 2.38 -5.63
C HIS A 105 13.04 3.07 -5.99
N ILE A 106 14.01 3.15 -5.09
CA ILE A 106 15.34 3.67 -5.42
C ILE A 106 16.36 2.55 -5.54
N SER A 107 17.32 2.70 -6.44
CA SER A 107 18.43 1.76 -6.61
C SER A 107 19.34 1.71 -5.38
N ASP A 108 20.28 0.78 -5.34
CA ASP A 108 21.48 0.92 -4.51
C ASP A 108 22.25 2.19 -4.87
N TYR A 109 22.96 2.76 -3.89
CA TYR A 109 23.79 3.94 -4.11
C TYR A 109 24.92 3.67 -5.09
N ASP A 110 25.05 4.54 -6.08
CA ASP A 110 26.16 4.61 -7.02
C ASP A 110 26.95 5.91 -6.79
N ALA A 111 28.27 5.81 -6.66
CA ALA A 111 29.12 6.96 -6.34
C ALA A 111 29.12 8.08 -7.41
N ALA A 112 28.81 7.75 -8.66
CA ALA A 112 28.73 8.70 -9.77
C ALA A 112 27.31 9.22 -10.03
N LYS A 113 26.28 8.44 -9.67
CA LYS A 113 24.88 8.72 -10.04
C LYS A 113 23.94 8.95 -8.85
N GLY A 114 24.38 8.61 -7.63
CA GLY A 114 23.49 8.64 -6.46
C GLY A 114 22.51 7.47 -6.42
N TYR A 115 21.39 7.64 -5.72
CA TYR A 115 20.24 6.74 -5.78
C TYR A 115 19.39 7.10 -6.99
N GLN A 116 19.14 6.15 -7.87
CA GLN A 116 18.29 6.36 -9.06
C GLN A 116 16.91 5.75 -8.86
N ILE A 117 15.89 6.30 -9.51
CA ILE A 117 14.59 5.64 -9.61
C ILE A 117 14.77 4.29 -10.31
N ALA A 118 14.16 3.27 -9.75
CA ALA A 118 14.10 1.93 -10.29
C ALA A 118 12.64 1.46 -10.44
N PHE A 119 12.38 0.76 -11.53
CA PHE A 119 11.08 0.18 -11.85
C PHE A 119 10.95 -1.22 -11.25
N PRO A 120 9.72 -1.76 -11.17
CA PRO A 120 9.47 -3.12 -10.68
C PRO A 120 10.27 -4.19 -11.41
N MET A 121 10.50 -5.30 -10.73
CA MET A 121 11.23 -6.44 -11.28
C MET A 121 10.30 -7.34 -12.12
N GLU A 122 10.88 -8.00 -13.13
CA GLU A 122 10.13 -8.84 -14.08
C GLU A 122 9.28 -9.93 -13.40
N LYS A 123 9.80 -10.54 -12.33
CA LYS A 123 9.13 -11.63 -11.63
C LYS A 123 8.09 -11.18 -10.59
N GLU A 124 7.95 -9.89 -10.30
CA GLU A 124 6.88 -9.41 -9.43
C GLU A 124 5.51 -9.85 -9.93
N ALA A 125 4.57 -10.05 -9.03
CA ALA A 125 3.22 -10.55 -9.32
C ALA A 125 3.22 -11.81 -10.19
N ASP A 126 4.12 -12.76 -9.90
CA ASP A 126 4.31 -14.02 -10.66
C ASP A 126 4.55 -13.81 -12.17
N GLY A 127 5.24 -12.72 -12.53
CA GLY A 127 5.52 -12.35 -13.92
C GLY A 127 4.35 -11.68 -14.66
N ILE A 128 3.21 -11.48 -14.02
CA ILE A 128 2.04 -10.84 -14.64
C ILE A 128 2.29 -9.34 -14.81
N GLY A 129 1.97 -8.81 -15.98
CA GLY A 129 2.11 -7.39 -16.30
C GLY A 129 3.53 -6.99 -16.72
N SER A 130 3.65 -5.78 -17.26
CA SER A 130 4.91 -5.19 -17.70
C SER A 130 5.61 -4.43 -16.56
N THR A 131 6.92 -4.38 -16.58
CA THR A 131 7.74 -3.51 -15.73
C THR A 131 7.79 -2.08 -16.23
N SER A 132 7.44 -1.84 -17.51
CA SER A 132 7.39 -0.49 -18.10
C SER A 132 6.04 0.18 -17.82
N ALA A 133 6.06 1.50 -17.77
CA ALA A 133 4.83 2.29 -17.73
C ALA A 133 4.24 2.47 -19.14
N ALA A 134 2.93 2.37 -19.27
CA ALA A 134 2.23 2.67 -20.51
C ALA A 134 1.02 3.56 -20.21
N PHE A 135 0.95 4.74 -20.81
CA PHE A 135 -0.15 5.66 -20.61
C PHE A 135 -0.51 6.48 -21.86
N ILE A 136 -1.72 7.00 -21.87
CA ILE A 136 -2.27 7.82 -22.96
C ILE A 136 -1.77 9.25 -22.81
N LEU A 137 -1.47 9.91 -23.92
CA LEU A 137 -1.06 11.31 -23.96
C LEU A 137 -2.27 12.25 -24.10
N PRO A 138 -2.25 13.43 -23.46
CA PRO A 138 -1.19 13.93 -22.57
C PRO A 138 -1.17 13.18 -21.23
N GLY A 139 -0.02 13.14 -20.57
CA GLY A 139 0.15 12.42 -19.33
C GLY A 139 1.36 12.87 -18.52
N SER A 140 1.50 12.35 -17.32
CA SER A 140 2.63 12.65 -16.44
C SER A 140 3.04 11.44 -15.60
N THR A 141 4.29 11.45 -15.16
CA THR A 141 4.77 10.50 -14.15
C THR A 141 4.19 10.85 -12.78
N PRO A 142 4.27 9.94 -11.80
CA PRO A 142 4.10 10.30 -10.39
C PRO A 142 5.05 11.43 -9.97
N TRP A 143 4.71 12.09 -8.89
CA TRP A 143 5.57 13.08 -8.26
C TRP A 143 6.71 12.40 -7.49
N ARG A 144 7.91 12.97 -7.59
CA ARG A 144 9.05 12.68 -6.72
C ARG A 144 9.14 13.80 -5.70
N THR A 145 9.04 13.46 -4.42
CA THR A 145 8.96 14.46 -3.35
C THR A 145 10.21 14.40 -2.48
N ILE A 146 10.68 15.57 -2.05
CA ILE A 146 11.79 15.72 -1.12
C ILE A 146 11.34 16.67 -0.01
N THR A 147 11.27 16.17 1.22
CA THR A 147 11.02 16.97 2.41
C THR A 147 12.28 17.07 3.25
N VAL A 148 12.66 18.28 3.65
CA VAL A 148 13.89 18.55 4.40
C VAL A 148 13.56 19.23 5.71
N GLY A 149 14.21 18.83 6.79
CA GLY A 149 14.05 19.43 8.10
C GLY A 149 15.32 19.39 8.93
N SER A 150 15.43 20.29 9.91
CA SER A 150 16.48 20.26 10.93
C SER A 150 16.23 19.18 12.01
N ASP A 151 15.02 18.66 12.07
CA ASP A 151 14.60 17.55 12.93
C ASP A 151 13.55 16.70 12.20
N LEU A 152 13.01 15.67 12.84
CA LEU A 152 12.03 14.75 12.24
C LEU A 152 10.62 15.33 12.14
N LYS A 153 10.29 16.37 12.92
CA LYS A 153 8.92 16.88 12.99
C LYS A 153 8.40 17.36 11.63
N PRO A 154 9.11 18.17 10.83
CA PRO A 154 8.63 18.58 9.51
C PRO A 154 8.40 17.42 8.55
N LEU A 155 9.14 16.31 8.71
CA LEU A 155 8.99 15.13 7.86
C LEU A 155 7.75 14.32 8.22
N VAL A 156 7.45 14.22 9.53
CA VAL A 156 6.25 13.53 10.03
C VAL A 156 4.97 14.34 9.76
N GLU A 157 5.06 15.67 9.84
CA GLU A 157 3.93 16.58 9.64
C GLU A 157 3.74 17.01 8.17
N THR A 158 4.54 16.47 7.23
CA THR A 158 4.44 16.87 5.82
C THR A 158 3.08 16.57 5.22
N THR A 159 2.53 17.52 4.49
CA THR A 159 1.27 17.38 3.76
C THR A 159 1.46 17.30 2.25
N ILE A 160 2.72 17.30 1.79
CA ILE A 160 3.05 17.33 0.37
C ILE A 160 2.32 16.26 -0.46
N PRO A 161 2.11 15.02 0.03
CA PRO A 161 1.35 14.02 -0.73
C PRO A 161 -0.06 14.45 -1.08
N TYR A 162 -0.66 15.28 -0.23
CA TYR A 162 -2.01 15.81 -0.43
C TYR A 162 -2.02 17.14 -1.20
N ASP A 163 -0.94 17.92 -1.10
CA ASP A 163 -0.88 19.25 -1.67
C ASP A 163 -0.63 19.22 -3.19
N VAL A 164 0.08 18.20 -3.68
CA VAL A 164 0.49 18.11 -5.09
C VAL A 164 -0.38 17.17 -5.93
N VAL A 165 -1.29 16.43 -5.32
CA VAL A 165 -2.15 15.46 -6.01
C VAL A 165 -3.63 15.75 -5.75
N GLU A 166 -4.39 15.96 -6.83
CA GLU A 166 -5.83 16.09 -6.74
C GLU A 166 -6.49 14.74 -6.39
N PRO A 167 -7.57 14.73 -5.60
CA PRO A 167 -8.36 13.52 -5.35
C PRO A 167 -8.84 12.90 -6.65
N ARG A 168 -8.66 11.59 -6.79
CA ARG A 168 -9.13 10.87 -8.00
C ARG A 168 -10.64 10.69 -8.02
N PHE A 169 -11.25 10.59 -6.86
CA PHE A 169 -12.72 10.50 -6.71
C PHE A 169 -13.17 11.23 -5.45
N GLU A 170 -14.42 11.63 -5.46
CA GLU A 170 -15.06 12.15 -4.26
C GLU A 170 -15.50 10.98 -3.37
N ALA A 171 -15.36 11.15 -2.06
CA ALA A 171 -15.83 10.17 -1.11
C ALA A 171 -17.37 10.06 -1.19
N SER A 172 -17.89 8.86 -1.41
CA SER A 172 -19.32 8.60 -1.51
C SER A 172 -20.10 8.83 -0.21
N GLN A 173 -19.37 8.85 0.91
CA GLN A 173 -19.88 9.10 2.25
C GLN A 173 -18.78 9.65 3.15
N LYS A 174 -19.14 10.10 4.35
CA LYS A 174 -18.16 10.38 5.39
C LYS A 174 -17.69 9.06 6.01
N TYR A 175 -16.46 8.68 5.74
CA TYR A 175 -15.84 7.50 6.35
C TYR A 175 -15.42 7.81 7.80
N GLY A 176 -15.71 6.87 8.70
CA GLY A 176 -15.29 6.97 10.09
C GLY A 176 -13.84 6.53 10.26
N THR A 177 -13.10 7.23 11.09
CA THR A 177 -11.81 6.75 11.60
C THR A 177 -12.04 5.96 12.89
N GLY A 178 -11.10 5.07 13.25
CA GLY A 178 -11.24 4.33 14.50
C GLY A 178 -10.13 3.32 14.70
N LYS A 179 -10.19 2.66 15.85
CA LYS A 179 -9.31 1.56 16.23
C LYS A 179 -10.01 0.24 15.97
N TYR A 180 -9.23 -0.78 15.66
CA TYR A 180 -9.77 -2.14 15.55
C TYR A 180 -9.02 -3.13 16.43
N ALA A 181 -9.76 -4.13 16.94
CA ALA A 181 -9.18 -5.32 17.52
C ALA A 181 -8.95 -6.36 16.41
N TRP A 182 -7.85 -7.09 16.50
CA TRP A 182 -7.40 -8.03 15.48
C TRP A 182 -6.80 -9.27 16.13
N SER A 183 -7.51 -10.39 16.06
CA SER A 183 -7.14 -11.64 16.75
C SER A 183 -5.88 -12.28 16.18
N TRP A 184 -5.65 -12.15 14.90
CA TRP A 184 -4.51 -12.74 14.20
C TRP A 184 -3.16 -12.30 14.76
N LEU A 185 -3.04 -11.07 15.27
CA LEU A 185 -1.80 -10.58 15.91
C LEU A 185 -1.35 -11.43 17.10
N ILE A 186 -2.29 -12.09 17.77
CA ILE A 186 -2.01 -12.83 19.01
C ILE A 186 -2.11 -14.33 18.77
N TRP A 187 -3.13 -14.79 18.04
CA TRP A 187 -3.49 -16.20 17.90
C TRP A 187 -3.39 -16.73 16.46
N GLN A 188 -2.94 -15.94 15.51
CA GLN A 188 -2.73 -16.31 14.10
C GLN A 188 -4.01 -16.88 13.44
N ASP A 189 -3.84 -17.67 12.38
CA ASP A 189 -4.92 -18.21 11.54
C ASP A 189 -5.97 -19.02 12.31
N GLU A 190 -5.59 -19.70 13.39
CA GLU A 190 -6.51 -20.51 14.20
C GLU A 190 -7.58 -19.67 14.88
N SER A 191 -7.34 -18.38 15.08
CA SER A 191 -8.29 -17.44 15.69
C SER A 191 -9.43 -17.02 14.76
N CYS A 192 -9.35 -17.32 13.47
CA CYS A 192 -10.40 -16.99 12.50
C CYS A 192 -11.61 -17.94 12.59
N ASN A 193 -12.06 -18.22 13.78
CA ASN A 193 -13.25 -19.01 14.07
C ASN A 193 -14.35 -18.15 14.74
N TYR A 194 -15.59 -18.61 14.68
CA TYR A 194 -16.75 -17.87 15.15
C TYR A 194 -16.66 -17.46 16.63
N ASN A 195 -16.20 -18.35 17.51
CA ASN A 195 -16.19 -18.11 18.95
C ASN A 195 -15.13 -17.09 19.34
N ASP A 196 -13.94 -17.19 18.77
CA ASP A 196 -12.86 -16.24 19.05
C ASP A 196 -13.18 -14.86 18.50
N GLN A 197 -13.75 -14.78 17.30
CA GLN A 197 -14.19 -13.49 16.75
C GLN A 197 -15.26 -12.84 17.63
N LYS A 198 -16.16 -13.62 18.21
CA LYS A 198 -17.14 -13.08 19.16
C LYS A 198 -16.49 -12.52 20.42
N GLN A 199 -15.44 -13.16 20.95
CA GLN A 199 -14.66 -12.63 22.08
C GLN A 199 -13.95 -11.32 21.71
N PHE A 200 -13.38 -11.20 20.49
CA PHE A 200 -12.74 -9.97 20.03
C PHE A 200 -13.75 -8.84 19.79
N ILE A 201 -14.99 -9.14 19.40
CA ILE A 201 -16.07 -8.15 19.37
C ILE A 201 -16.39 -7.64 20.77
N ASP A 202 -16.47 -8.53 21.76
CA ASP A 202 -16.70 -8.15 23.16
C ASP A 202 -15.55 -7.33 23.74
N LEU A 203 -14.30 -7.70 23.39
CA LEU A 203 -13.11 -6.92 23.72
C LEU A 203 -13.14 -5.53 23.10
N ALA A 204 -13.41 -5.42 21.81
CA ALA A 204 -13.51 -4.15 21.11
C ALA A 204 -14.57 -3.25 21.74
N ALA A 205 -15.75 -3.78 22.04
CA ALA A 205 -16.82 -3.05 22.71
C ALA A 205 -16.38 -2.54 24.09
N THR A 206 -15.69 -3.38 24.87
CA THR A 206 -15.20 -3.03 26.21
C THR A 206 -14.11 -1.94 26.16
N MET A 207 -13.24 -2.01 25.14
CA MET A 207 -12.15 -1.04 24.91
C MET A 207 -12.61 0.25 24.24
N GLY A 208 -13.87 0.32 23.78
CA GLY A 208 -14.38 1.45 23.02
C GLY A 208 -13.75 1.55 21.62
N TYR A 209 -13.42 0.42 21.01
CA TYR A 209 -12.93 0.34 19.62
C TYR A 209 -14.10 0.26 18.65
N GLU A 210 -13.95 0.91 17.53
CA GLU A 210 -15.00 0.99 16.51
C GLU A 210 -15.12 -0.27 15.66
N TYR A 211 -14.02 -1.03 15.52
CA TYR A 211 -13.95 -2.12 14.56
C TYR A 211 -13.33 -3.40 15.12
N VAL A 212 -13.66 -4.52 14.48
CA VAL A 212 -12.93 -5.79 14.57
C VAL A 212 -12.56 -6.23 13.16
N LEU A 213 -11.28 -6.55 12.94
CA LEU A 213 -10.81 -7.17 11.71
C LEU A 213 -10.87 -8.69 11.85
N VAL A 214 -11.72 -9.32 11.06
CA VAL A 214 -11.75 -10.78 10.87
C VAL A 214 -10.78 -11.10 9.75
N ASP A 215 -9.66 -11.73 10.09
CA ASP A 215 -8.55 -11.98 9.18
C ASP A 215 -8.80 -13.18 8.24
N ALA A 216 -7.80 -13.59 7.50
CA ALA A 216 -7.82 -14.64 6.48
C ALA A 216 -8.50 -15.93 6.92
N LEU A 217 -8.94 -16.75 5.98
CA LEU A 217 -9.62 -18.04 6.19
C LEU A 217 -11.04 -17.93 6.78
N TRP A 218 -11.59 -16.76 6.98
CA TRP A 218 -12.96 -16.62 7.47
C TRP A 218 -14.00 -17.29 6.55
N ASP A 219 -13.72 -17.37 5.26
CA ASP A 219 -14.57 -18.00 4.25
C ASP A 219 -14.71 -19.53 4.47
N THR A 220 -13.65 -20.18 4.92
CA THR A 220 -13.59 -21.62 5.16
C THR A 220 -13.87 -22.00 6.63
N GLN A 221 -13.39 -21.19 7.57
CA GLN A 221 -13.50 -21.51 9.02
C GLN A 221 -14.79 -20.98 9.67
N ILE A 222 -15.35 -19.90 9.14
CA ILE A 222 -16.58 -19.27 9.67
C ILE A 222 -17.73 -19.42 8.67
N GLY A 223 -17.51 -19.01 7.44
CA GLY A 223 -18.51 -18.99 6.38
C GLY A 223 -19.44 -17.77 6.41
N ARG A 224 -20.08 -17.50 5.28
CA ARG A 224 -20.85 -16.26 5.04
C ARG A 224 -22.01 -16.06 5.99
N ASP A 225 -22.76 -17.11 6.28
CA ASP A 225 -23.95 -17.01 7.16
C ASP A 225 -23.53 -16.63 8.57
N LYS A 226 -22.46 -17.23 9.07
CA LYS A 226 -21.90 -16.93 10.39
C LYS A 226 -21.22 -15.56 10.46
N ILE A 227 -20.61 -15.09 9.39
CA ILE A 227 -20.14 -13.70 9.29
C ILE A 227 -21.31 -12.71 9.38
N ALA A 228 -22.44 -13.00 8.73
CA ALA A 228 -23.63 -12.17 8.85
C ALA A 228 -24.20 -12.15 10.28
N GLU A 229 -24.18 -13.27 10.99
CA GLU A 229 -24.53 -13.34 12.42
C GLU A 229 -23.56 -12.52 13.29
N LEU A 230 -22.23 -12.66 13.08
CA LEU A 230 -21.22 -11.88 13.78
C LEU A 230 -21.36 -10.39 13.54
N SER A 231 -21.67 -9.99 12.30
CA SER A 231 -21.92 -8.59 11.97
C SER A 231 -23.10 -8.01 12.75
N LYS A 232 -24.21 -8.72 12.82
CA LYS A 232 -25.37 -8.33 13.66
C LYS A 232 -25.02 -8.25 15.14
N TYR A 233 -24.24 -9.21 15.63
CA TYR A 233 -23.77 -9.22 17.01
C TYR A 233 -22.87 -8.01 17.31
N ALA A 234 -21.91 -7.72 16.43
CA ALA A 234 -21.04 -6.56 16.57
C ALA A 234 -21.82 -5.25 16.59
N GLN A 235 -22.76 -5.09 15.65
CA GLN A 235 -23.63 -3.90 15.57
C GLN A 235 -24.46 -3.72 16.86
N SER A 236 -24.92 -4.79 17.50
CA SER A 236 -25.64 -4.72 18.78
C SER A 236 -24.79 -4.17 19.92
N LYS A 237 -23.45 -4.14 19.73
CA LYS A 237 -22.47 -3.62 20.69
C LYS A 237 -21.77 -2.35 20.21
N ASN A 238 -22.31 -1.68 19.18
CA ASN A 238 -21.71 -0.51 18.52
C ASN A 238 -20.29 -0.76 17.94
N VAL A 239 -20.00 -1.99 17.54
CA VAL A 239 -18.78 -2.38 16.85
C VAL A 239 -19.12 -2.77 15.42
N SER A 240 -18.24 -2.48 14.48
CA SER A 240 -18.38 -2.87 13.08
C SER A 240 -17.33 -3.88 12.67
N LEU A 241 -17.63 -4.76 11.71
CA LEU A 241 -16.66 -5.71 11.18
C LEU A 241 -15.96 -5.17 9.94
N MET A 242 -14.70 -5.57 9.81
CA MET A 242 -13.89 -5.52 8.60
C MET A 242 -13.46 -6.95 8.23
N LEU A 243 -13.34 -7.25 6.96
CA LEU A 243 -12.98 -8.59 6.46
C LEU A 243 -11.69 -8.56 5.65
N TRP A 244 -10.90 -9.61 5.76
CA TRP A 244 -9.65 -9.78 5.01
C TRP A 244 -9.90 -10.46 3.66
N TYR A 245 -9.12 -10.08 2.64
CA TYR A 245 -9.13 -10.66 1.29
C TYR A 245 -7.72 -10.78 0.72
N ASN A 246 -7.46 -11.87 -0.01
CA ASN A 246 -6.29 -11.98 -0.87
C ASN A 246 -6.50 -11.15 -2.13
N SER A 247 -5.53 -10.32 -2.48
CA SER A 247 -5.62 -9.39 -3.62
C SER A 247 -5.50 -10.09 -4.97
N ASN A 248 -4.63 -11.10 -5.05
CA ASN A 248 -4.19 -11.74 -6.29
C ASN A 248 -4.64 -13.20 -6.34
N GLY A 249 -5.69 -13.53 -7.06
CA GLY A 249 -6.22 -14.87 -7.15
C GLY A 249 -5.17 -15.95 -7.44
N VAL A 250 -4.42 -15.81 -8.52
CA VAL A 250 -3.43 -16.80 -8.99
C VAL A 250 -1.97 -16.36 -8.86
N ALA A 251 -1.71 -15.10 -8.54
CA ALA A 251 -0.37 -14.52 -8.53
C ALA A 251 0.44 -14.80 -7.25
N ASN A 252 -0.07 -15.60 -6.33
CA ASN A 252 0.63 -16.10 -5.14
C ASN A 252 0.11 -17.48 -4.73
N ASP A 253 0.90 -18.18 -3.90
CA ASP A 253 0.57 -19.53 -3.41
C ASP A 253 -0.06 -19.53 -2.01
N ALA A 254 -0.40 -18.36 -1.46
CA ALA A 254 -0.99 -18.29 -0.12
C ALA A 254 -2.32 -19.07 -0.06
N PRO A 255 -2.45 -20.02 0.88
CA PRO A 255 -3.69 -20.77 1.04
C PRO A 255 -4.82 -19.91 1.63
N GLN A 256 -4.47 -18.75 2.19
CA GLN A 256 -5.42 -17.86 2.83
C GLN A 256 -6.40 -17.28 1.80
N GLY A 257 -7.68 -17.51 2.07
CA GLY A 257 -8.83 -16.97 1.36
C GLY A 257 -9.58 -15.90 2.17
N PRO A 258 -10.55 -15.25 1.52
CA PRO A 258 -11.08 -15.47 0.17
C PRO A 258 -10.10 -15.08 -0.94
N ARG A 259 -10.05 -15.89 -2.00
CA ARG A 259 -9.19 -15.68 -3.18
C ARG A 259 -10.04 -15.52 -4.45
N GLY A 260 -9.46 -14.93 -5.51
CA GLY A 260 -10.12 -14.79 -6.82
C GLY A 260 -11.35 -13.87 -6.80
N ILE A 261 -11.36 -12.90 -5.90
CA ILE A 261 -12.46 -11.94 -5.75
C ILE A 261 -11.96 -10.52 -6.06
N MET A 262 -10.89 -10.08 -5.41
CA MET A 262 -10.44 -8.68 -5.50
C MET A 262 -9.78 -8.33 -6.84
N ASP A 263 -9.27 -9.30 -7.56
CA ASP A 263 -8.69 -9.18 -8.89
C ASP A 263 -9.73 -9.24 -10.04
N ASN A 264 -11.00 -9.54 -9.74
CA ASN A 264 -12.06 -9.65 -10.74
C ASN A 264 -13.20 -8.66 -10.44
N ILE A 265 -13.44 -7.73 -11.35
CA ILE A 265 -14.43 -6.65 -11.16
C ILE A 265 -15.85 -7.17 -10.87
N VAL A 266 -16.29 -8.25 -11.52
CA VAL A 266 -17.65 -8.80 -11.33
C VAL A 266 -17.75 -9.47 -9.96
N ALA A 267 -16.75 -10.27 -9.59
CA ALA A 267 -16.70 -10.93 -8.29
C ALA A 267 -16.60 -9.88 -7.17
N ARG A 268 -15.70 -8.90 -7.32
CA ARG A 268 -15.46 -7.84 -6.35
C ARG A 268 -16.73 -7.01 -6.08
N LYS A 269 -17.43 -6.55 -7.11
CA LYS A 269 -18.69 -5.78 -6.95
C LYS A 269 -19.81 -6.61 -6.32
N LYS A 270 -19.94 -7.89 -6.67
CA LYS A 270 -20.88 -8.78 -6.00
C LYS A 270 -20.57 -8.96 -4.53
N GLU A 271 -19.29 -9.10 -4.22
CA GLU A 271 -18.83 -9.25 -2.85
C GLU A 271 -19.08 -7.99 -2.02
N MET A 272 -18.77 -6.83 -2.55
CA MET A 272 -18.99 -5.54 -1.87
C MET A 272 -20.49 -5.25 -1.69
N ALA A 273 -21.33 -5.65 -2.64
CA ALA A 273 -22.78 -5.57 -2.48
C ALA A 273 -23.30 -6.46 -1.34
N TRP A 274 -22.77 -7.69 -1.22
CA TRP A 274 -23.08 -8.58 -0.10
C TRP A 274 -22.59 -7.99 1.22
N MET A 275 -21.34 -7.54 1.31
CA MET A 275 -20.79 -6.89 2.51
C MET A 275 -21.65 -5.72 2.99
N LYS A 276 -22.03 -4.84 2.07
CA LYS A 276 -22.94 -3.72 2.36
C LYS A 276 -24.29 -4.21 2.92
N SER A 277 -24.86 -5.27 2.35
CA SER A 277 -26.16 -5.81 2.77
C SER A 277 -26.18 -6.37 4.19
N ILE A 278 -25.03 -6.85 4.69
CA ILE A 278 -24.88 -7.38 6.05
C ILE A 278 -24.19 -6.40 7.01
N GLY A 279 -23.88 -5.19 6.56
CA GLY A 279 -23.34 -4.11 7.41
C GLY A 279 -21.84 -4.16 7.69
N ILE A 280 -21.05 -4.86 6.86
CA ILE A 280 -19.58 -4.79 6.88
C ILE A 280 -19.15 -3.38 6.49
N LYS A 281 -18.16 -2.82 7.20
CA LYS A 281 -17.72 -1.42 7.04
C LYS A 281 -16.37 -1.29 6.35
N GLY A 282 -15.59 -2.35 6.30
CA GLY A 282 -14.27 -2.26 5.67
C GLY A 282 -13.72 -3.60 5.24
N ILE A 283 -12.64 -3.54 4.48
CA ILE A 283 -11.83 -4.68 4.06
C ILE A 283 -10.36 -4.40 4.30
N LYS A 284 -9.58 -5.46 4.59
CA LYS A 284 -8.14 -5.51 4.47
C LYS A 284 -7.82 -6.33 3.22
N VAL A 285 -7.03 -5.80 2.30
CA VAL A 285 -6.58 -6.53 1.11
C VAL A 285 -5.08 -6.70 1.15
N ASP A 286 -4.59 -7.92 0.94
CA ASP A 286 -3.22 -8.32 1.23
C ASP A 286 -2.59 -9.09 0.06
N PHE A 287 -1.24 -9.25 0.07
CA PHE A 287 -0.45 -10.07 -0.85
C PHE A 287 -0.44 -9.59 -2.31
N PHE A 288 -0.28 -8.31 -2.56
CA PHE A 288 -0.26 -7.75 -3.91
C PHE A 288 0.94 -8.22 -4.76
N GLY A 289 2.05 -8.58 -4.14
CA GLY A 289 3.17 -9.25 -4.80
C GLY A 289 4.02 -8.35 -5.70
N GLY A 290 3.94 -7.03 -5.56
CA GLY A 290 4.76 -6.07 -6.30
C GLY A 290 4.04 -4.81 -6.71
N ASP A 291 4.73 -3.98 -7.52
CA ASP A 291 4.32 -2.61 -7.83
C ASP A 291 4.22 -2.34 -9.35
N LYS A 292 4.09 -3.38 -10.16
CA LYS A 292 3.87 -3.21 -11.59
C LYS A 292 2.61 -2.38 -11.86
N GLN A 293 2.55 -1.73 -13.02
CA GLN A 293 1.43 -0.87 -13.41
C GLN A 293 0.06 -1.55 -13.24
N HIS A 294 -0.04 -2.85 -13.56
CA HIS A 294 -1.30 -3.59 -13.39
C HIS A 294 -1.70 -3.72 -11.92
N THR A 295 -0.72 -3.82 -11.01
CA THR A 295 -0.99 -3.84 -9.56
C THR A 295 -1.48 -2.48 -9.08
N MET A 296 -0.90 -1.39 -9.59
CA MET A 296 -1.39 -0.03 -9.31
C MET A 296 -2.83 0.17 -9.81
N GLN A 297 -3.16 -0.38 -10.98
CA GLN A 297 -4.54 -0.38 -11.49
C GLN A 297 -5.47 -1.18 -10.57
N GLN A 298 -5.02 -2.32 -10.05
CA GLN A 298 -5.80 -3.13 -9.11
C GLN A 298 -6.09 -2.38 -7.81
N TYR A 299 -5.13 -1.62 -7.28
CA TYR A 299 -5.37 -0.74 -6.13
C TYR A 299 -6.47 0.28 -6.42
N GLU A 300 -6.40 1.00 -7.55
CA GLU A 300 -7.42 1.95 -7.95
C GLU A 300 -8.79 1.31 -8.11
N ASP A 301 -8.86 0.16 -8.77
CA ASP A 301 -10.11 -0.56 -9.01
C ASP A 301 -10.77 -0.98 -7.70
N ILE A 302 -10.00 -1.52 -6.75
CA ILE A 302 -10.50 -1.92 -5.44
C ILE A 302 -11.02 -0.70 -4.67
N LEU A 303 -10.27 0.39 -4.66
CA LEU A 303 -10.63 1.61 -3.93
C LEU A 303 -11.85 2.30 -4.53
N SER A 304 -11.91 2.39 -5.86
CA SER A 304 -13.06 2.97 -6.57
C SER A 304 -14.34 2.15 -6.32
N ASP A 305 -14.26 0.82 -6.48
CA ASP A 305 -15.40 -0.05 -6.24
C ASP A 305 -15.82 -0.02 -4.76
N ALA A 306 -14.87 -0.03 -3.83
CA ALA A 306 -15.16 0.08 -2.39
C ALA A 306 -15.88 1.39 -2.06
N ASN A 307 -15.46 2.50 -2.67
CA ASN A 307 -16.12 3.80 -2.52
C ASN A 307 -17.58 3.77 -3.01
N ASP A 308 -17.87 3.12 -4.14
CA ASP A 308 -19.24 2.97 -4.65
C ASP A 308 -20.17 2.25 -3.65
N TYR A 309 -19.62 1.34 -2.86
CA TYR A 309 -20.37 0.59 -1.86
C TYR A 309 -20.26 1.16 -0.42
N GLY A 310 -19.45 2.19 -0.19
CA GLY A 310 -19.24 2.80 1.11
C GLY A 310 -18.44 1.92 2.06
N ILE A 311 -17.43 1.20 1.54
CA ILE A 311 -16.57 0.27 2.26
C ILE A 311 -15.19 0.90 2.41
N GLN A 312 -14.66 0.92 3.63
CA GLN A 312 -13.28 1.34 3.91
C GLN A 312 -12.30 0.28 3.43
N VAL A 313 -11.10 0.69 3.02
CA VAL A 313 -10.05 -0.23 2.58
C VAL A 313 -8.78 -0.01 3.38
N ILE A 314 -8.21 -1.09 3.89
CA ILE A 314 -6.85 -1.19 4.41
C ILE A 314 -6.06 -2.00 3.38
N LEU A 315 -5.03 -1.40 2.81
CA LEU A 315 -4.11 -2.08 1.91
C LEU A 315 -2.86 -2.48 2.69
N SER A 316 -2.48 -3.75 2.56
CA SER A 316 -1.20 -4.23 3.06
C SER A 316 -0.19 -4.07 1.93
N LEU A 317 0.53 -2.95 1.92
CA LEU A 317 1.39 -2.50 0.82
C LEU A 317 2.86 -2.56 1.19
N ILE A 318 3.73 -2.71 0.18
CA ILE A 318 5.17 -2.44 0.29
C ILE A 318 5.38 -0.93 0.49
N HIS A 319 4.66 -0.14 -0.25
CA HIS A 319 4.67 1.31 -0.17
C HIS A 319 3.51 1.82 0.69
N ILE A 320 3.64 1.70 2.02
CA ILE A 320 2.87 2.56 2.93
C ILE A 320 3.56 3.94 2.98
N SER A 321 4.11 4.37 1.88
CA SER A 321 4.88 5.60 1.83
C SER A 321 4.01 6.82 1.99
N GLU A 322 2.76 6.65 1.68
CA GLU A 322 1.88 7.78 1.65
C GLU A 322 0.56 7.31 2.25
N PRO A 323 -0.02 8.05 3.18
CA PRO A 323 -1.45 8.08 3.23
C PRO A 323 -1.86 8.65 1.88
N THR A 324 -1.64 7.85 0.84
CA THR A 324 -2.11 8.20 -0.47
C THR A 324 -3.58 8.48 -0.31
N ARG A 325 -4.09 9.46 -0.98
CA ARG A 325 -5.54 9.73 -1.08
C ARG A 325 -6.32 8.48 -1.47
N LEU A 326 -5.64 7.43 -1.90
CA LEU A 326 -6.15 6.09 -2.08
C LEU A 326 -6.51 5.40 -0.76
N ALA A 327 -5.77 5.61 0.33
CA ALA A 327 -6.05 5.02 1.64
C ALA A 327 -7.05 5.82 2.49
N LEU A 328 -7.53 6.96 2.00
CA LEU A 328 -8.45 7.86 2.71
C LEU A 328 -9.91 7.76 2.24
N ILE A 329 -10.24 6.74 1.47
CA ILE A 329 -11.64 6.46 1.16
C ILE A 329 -12.23 5.51 2.18
#